data_36c3af465a191ae0c9551fd7d72a8b93
#
_entry.id   36c3af465a191ae0c9551fd7d72a8b93
#
_cell.length_a   1.000
_cell.length_b   1.000
_cell.length_c   1.000
_cell.angle_alpha   90.00
_cell.angle_beta   90.00
_cell.angle_gamma   90.00
#
_symmetry.space_group_name_H-M   'P 1'
#
loop_
_entity.id
_entity.type
_entity.pdbx_description
1 polymer ?
#
loop_
_entity_poly.entity_id
_entity_poly.type
_entity_poly.pdbx_seq_one_letter_code
_entity_poly.pdbx_strand_id
1 'polypeptide(L)'
;MDFSNPAFVYTTSSLGLVLLILVLIHFRIRPARFNLSEKHVVITGGSSGIGKAVAKKIAQAGSHVTIIARDQKKLEAAVLEIRESIPPCEGEECQLQFINWVSADLAKGHKEVENAIKEAERKCGGRSADVLVASAGHAVPKAFRDLAPTEVEGMCRLNYLSAVDACRAVLPGMVARGGGRIALVASQAAQAPIFGYTGYAPTKCALKGFAEALQMEVHRDGVHLSVAFPPDTDTPGFAEENKTKAPETHLVAESGALFGADQVAESIVNGIVKGRFLVWTGFDGWLLCNLTANMGPVFSVSDAFFQVMLSSLLRLVGFFYIVPWYITCKKAKAGLKKKS
;
A
#
# COMPACT_ATOMS: atom_id res chain seq x y z
N MET A 1 7.56 28.40 37.96
CA MET A 1 7.23 28.91 36.62
C MET A 1 6.26 30.05 36.80
N ASP A 2 6.64 31.25 36.40
CA ASP A 2 5.81 32.43 36.55
C ASP A 2 4.81 32.51 35.42
N PHE A 3 3.56 32.13 35.67
CA PHE A 3 2.44 32.12 34.73
C PHE A 3 1.94 33.52 34.35
N SER A 4 2.43 34.58 35.03
CA SER A 4 2.08 35.97 34.77
C SER A 4 3.00 36.65 33.72
N ASN A 5 4.04 35.97 33.28
CA ASN A 5 4.96 36.51 32.27
C ASN A 5 4.24 36.66 30.93
N PRO A 6 4.12 37.89 30.35
CA PRO A 6 3.42 38.12 29.09
C PRO A 6 3.96 37.24 27.93
N ALA A 7 5.27 37.01 27.91
CA ALA A 7 5.88 36.14 26.89
C ALA A 7 5.38 34.69 26.98
N PHE A 8 5.16 34.17 28.20
CA PHE A 8 4.63 32.84 28.41
C PHE A 8 3.14 32.75 27.98
N VAL A 9 2.35 33.77 28.30
CA VAL A 9 0.93 33.86 27.88
C VAL A 9 0.83 33.96 26.35
N TYR A 10 1.65 34.80 25.70
CA TYR A 10 1.65 34.90 24.23
C TYR A 10 2.08 33.60 23.55
N THR A 11 3.10 32.91 24.05
CA THR A 11 3.56 31.62 23.46
C THR A 11 2.52 30.53 23.62
N THR A 12 1.88 30.40 24.76
CA THR A 12 0.81 29.41 25.00
C THR A 12 -0.44 29.72 24.18
N SER A 13 -0.81 30.99 24.05
CA SER A 13 -1.93 31.42 23.19
C SER A 13 -1.68 31.18 21.72
N SER A 14 -0.45 31.42 21.24
CA SER A 14 -0.05 31.16 19.85
C SER A 14 -0.06 29.67 19.54
N LEU A 15 0.44 28.82 20.45
CA LEU A 15 0.42 27.37 20.28
C LEU A 15 -1.02 26.82 20.29
N GLY A 16 -1.88 27.36 21.14
CA GLY A 16 -3.30 27.01 21.19
C GLY A 16 -4.03 27.38 19.89
N LEU A 17 -3.72 28.55 19.33
CA LEU A 17 -4.28 28.98 18.05
C LEU A 17 -3.82 28.10 16.88
N VAL A 18 -2.54 27.75 16.84
CA VAL A 18 -2.00 26.84 15.81
C VAL A 18 -2.67 25.47 15.92
N LEU A 19 -2.82 24.93 17.13
CA LEU A 19 -3.50 23.66 17.34
C LEU A 19 -4.98 23.71 16.91
N LEU A 20 -5.68 24.79 17.24
CA LEU A 20 -7.07 25.00 16.78
C LEU A 20 -7.17 25.06 15.26
N ILE A 21 -6.27 25.78 14.59
CA ILE A 21 -6.21 25.86 13.13
C ILE A 21 -5.97 24.46 12.54
N LEU A 22 -5.03 23.69 13.08
CA LEU A 22 -4.75 22.31 12.64
C LEU A 22 -5.97 21.40 12.83
N VAL A 23 -6.70 21.55 13.95
CA VAL A 23 -7.95 20.80 14.20
C VAL A 23 -9.02 21.16 13.17
N LEU A 24 -9.20 22.44 12.88
CA LEU A 24 -10.18 22.90 11.90
C LEU A 24 -9.83 22.44 10.47
N ILE A 25 -8.54 22.49 10.11
CA ILE A 25 -8.04 21.95 8.84
C ILE A 25 -8.30 20.44 8.77
N HIS A 26 -8.01 19.71 9.85
CA HIS A 26 -8.24 18.27 9.90
C HIS A 26 -9.69 17.89 9.57
N PHE A 27 -10.68 18.58 10.15
CA PHE A 27 -12.10 18.30 9.86
C PHE A 27 -12.49 18.62 8.41
N ARG A 28 -11.77 19.55 7.73
CA ARG A 28 -12.03 19.89 6.33
C ARG A 28 -11.37 18.94 5.33
N ILE A 29 -10.23 18.35 5.65
CA ILE A 29 -9.48 17.50 4.73
C ILE A 29 -9.69 16.00 4.97
N ARG A 30 -10.25 15.63 6.13
CA ARG A 30 -10.52 14.23 6.45
C ARG A 30 -11.68 13.72 5.60
N PRO A 31 -11.48 12.68 4.77
CA PRO A 31 -12.58 12.07 4.03
C PRO A 31 -13.56 11.39 4.98
N ALA A 32 -14.83 11.38 4.59
CA ALA A 32 -15.84 10.57 5.28
C ALA A 32 -15.47 9.07 5.23
N ARG A 33 -15.91 8.32 6.24
CA ARG A 33 -15.75 6.86 6.22
C ARG A 33 -16.45 6.29 5.00
N PHE A 34 -15.76 5.41 4.29
CA PHE A 34 -16.27 4.77 3.09
C PHE A 34 -16.98 3.47 3.46
N ASN A 35 -18.23 3.34 3.04
CA ASN A 35 -18.96 2.09 3.20
C ASN A 35 -18.60 1.16 2.03
N LEU A 36 -18.13 -0.05 2.33
CA LEU A 36 -17.75 -1.07 1.35
C LEU A 36 -18.94 -1.91 0.86
N SER A 37 -20.04 -1.94 1.62
CA SER A 37 -21.21 -2.75 1.23
C SER A 37 -21.70 -2.36 -0.17
N GLU A 38 -21.95 -3.35 -1.01
CA GLU A 38 -22.44 -3.23 -2.40
C GLU A 38 -21.50 -2.49 -3.37
N LYS A 39 -20.27 -2.16 -2.95
CA LYS A 39 -19.28 -1.51 -3.81
C LYS A 39 -18.59 -2.51 -4.71
N HIS A 40 -18.30 -2.12 -5.94
CA HIS A 40 -17.46 -2.91 -6.84
C HIS A 40 -16.00 -2.60 -6.57
N VAL A 41 -15.25 -3.61 -6.12
CA VAL A 41 -13.83 -3.52 -5.81
C VAL A 41 -13.03 -4.36 -6.81
N VAL A 42 -12.12 -3.70 -7.52
CA VAL A 42 -11.18 -4.36 -8.44
C VAL A 42 -9.82 -4.47 -7.76
N ILE A 43 -9.25 -5.67 -7.77
CA ILE A 43 -7.97 -5.97 -7.09
C ILE A 43 -7.00 -6.60 -8.07
N THR A 44 -5.93 -5.88 -8.42
CA THR A 44 -4.84 -6.47 -9.22
C THR A 44 -3.92 -7.29 -8.31
N GLY A 45 -3.41 -8.41 -8.81
CA GLY A 45 -2.63 -9.34 -7.99
C GLY A 45 -3.45 -10.10 -6.95
N GLY A 46 -4.78 -10.25 -7.18
CA GLY A 46 -5.72 -10.83 -6.23
C GLY A 46 -5.72 -12.36 -6.14
N SER A 47 -4.90 -13.08 -6.92
CA SER A 47 -4.88 -14.55 -6.91
C SER A 47 -4.10 -15.18 -5.76
N SER A 48 -3.32 -14.42 -5.01
CA SER A 48 -2.49 -14.93 -3.89
C SER A 48 -2.08 -13.81 -2.92
N GLY A 49 -1.49 -14.20 -1.80
CA GLY A 49 -0.85 -13.32 -0.82
C GLY A 49 -1.74 -12.18 -0.34
N ILE A 50 -1.17 -10.97 -0.25
CA ILE A 50 -1.83 -9.77 0.26
C ILE A 50 -3.10 -9.45 -0.54
N GLY A 51 -3.04 -9.50 -1.88
CA GLY A 51 -4.19 -9.18 -2.74
C GLY A 51 -5.37 -10.12 -2.50
N LYS A 52 -5.13 -11.44 -2.36
CA LYS A 52 -6.18 -12.42 -2.02
C LYS A 52 -6.74 -12.20 -0.62
N ALA A 53 -5.89 -11.90 0.37
CA ALA A 53 -6.34 -11.63 1.73
C ALA A 53 -7.20 -10.35 1.81
N VAL A 54 -6.83 -9.30 1.07
CA VAL A 54 -7.65 -8.08 0.91
C VAL A 54 -8.99 -8.41 0.25
N ALA A 55 -8.99 -9.25 -0.80
CA ALA A 55 -10.21 -9.66 -1.50
C ALA A 55 -11.19 -10.37 -0.56
N LYS A 56 -10.69 -11.31 0.30
CA LYS A 56 -11.49 -11.99 1.32
C LYS A 56 -12.15 -11.00 2.28
N LYS A 57 -11.37 -10.09 2.87
CA LYS A 57 -11.89 -9.11 3.84
C LYS A 57 -12.91 -8.16 3.23
N ILE A 58 -12.69 -7.73 2.00
CA ILE A 58 -13.60 -6.84 1.27
C ILE A 58 -14.91 -7.58 0.92
N ALA A 59 -14.82 -8.85 0.49
CA ALA A 59 -16.00 -9.68 0.24
C ALA A 59 -16.81 -9.91 1.52
N GLN A 60 -16.14 -10.17 2.66
CA GLN A 60 -16.79 -10.28 3.97
C GLN A 60 -17.50 -8.99 4.41
N ALA A 61 -17.07 -7.83 3.91
CA ALA A 61 -17.73 -6.54 4.14
C ALA A 61 -18.91 -6.27 3.20
N GLY A 62 -19.35 -7.25 2.41
CA GLY A 62 -20.51 -7.14 1.51
C GLY A 62 -20.22 -6.52 0.15
N SER A 63 -18.98 -6.38 -0.27
CA SER A 63 -18.60 -5.82 -1.57
C SER A 63 -18.67 -6.86 -2.69
N HIS A 64 -18.93 -6.41 -3.92
CA HIS A 64 -18.64 -7.16 -5.13
C HIS A 64 -17.13 -7.10 -5.39
N VAL A 65 -16.50 -8.22 -5.71
CA VAL A 65 -15.04 -8.30 -5.87
C VAL A 65 -14.67 -8.90 -7.22
N THR A 66 -13.80 -8.22 -7.97
CA THR A 66 -13.18 -8.80 -9.16
C THR A 66 -11.66 -8.79 -8.99
N ILE A 67 -11.05 -9.96 -9.00
CA ILE A 67 -9.60 -10.13 -8.89
C ILE A 67 -8.97 -10.29 -10.28
N ILE A 68 -7.81 -9.66 -10.49
CA ILE A 68 -7.08 -9.69 -11.77
C ILE A 68 -5.68 -10.24 -11.53
N ALA A 69 -5.28 -11.27 -12.28
CA ALA A 69 -3.92 -11.83 -12.29
C ALA A 69 -3.69 -12.64 -13.58
N ARG A 70 -2.49 -13.19 -13.79
CA ARG A 70 -2.12 -13.92 -15.01
C ARG A 70 -2.61 -15.37 -15.03
N ASP A 71 -2.46 -16.05 -13.90
CA ASP A 71 -2.69 -17.49 -13.77
C ASP A 71 -4.17 -17.79 -13.52
N GLN A 72 -4.85 -18.31 -14.53
CA GLN A 72 -6.27 -18.63 -14.48
C GLN A 72 -6.60 -19.64 -13.39
N LYS A 73 -5.81 -20.71 -13.24
CA LYS A 73 -6.07 -21.77 -12.23
C LYS A 73 -5.99 -21.21 -10.80
N LYS A 74 -5.01 -20.33 -10.56
CA LYS A 74 -4.88 -19.65 -9.26
C LYS A 74 -6.04 -18.68 -9.02
N LEU A 75 -6.53 -18.01 -10.06
CA LEU A 75 -7.69 -17.12 -9.96
C LEU A 75 -8.97 -17.86 -9.62
N GLU A 76 -9.22 -18.99 -10.29
CA GLU A 76 -10.37 -19.87 -10.02
C GLU A 76 -10.35 -20.38 -8.57
N ALA A 77 -9.23 -20.91 -8.12
CA ALA A 77 -9.07 -21.35 -6.74
C ALA A 77 -9.27 -20.20 -5.73
N ALA A 78 -8.69 -19.01 -6.02
CA ALA A 78 -8.85 -17.84 -5.15
C ALA A 78 -10.30 -17.38 -5.04
N VAL A 79 -11.07 -17.38 -6.14
CA VAL A 79 -12.50 -17.03 -6.13
C VAL A 79 -13.31 -18.01 -5.27
N LEU A 80 -13.00 -19.30 -5.33
CA LEU A 80 -13.65 -20.30 -4.45
C LEU A 80 -13.37 -19.99 -2.98
N GLU A 81 -12.10 -19.80 -2.62
CA GLU A 81 -11.71 -19.45 -1.25
C GLU A 81 -12.31 -18.13 -0.77
N ILE A 82 -12.46 -17.13 -1.66
CA ILE A 82 -13.09 -15.85 -1.31
C ILE A 82 -14.58 -16.07 -1.02
N ARG A 83 -15.29 -16.84 -1.86
CA ARG A 83 -16.71 -17.16 -1.66
C ARG A 83 -16.95 -17.94 -0.36
N GLU A 84 -16.12 -18.93 -0.08
CA GLU A 84 -16.16 -19.71 1.17
C GLU A 84 -15.91 -18.86 2.43
N SER A 85 -15.18 -17.77 2.30
CA SER A 85 -14.89 -16.86 3.41
C SER A 85 -16.04 -15.90 3.75
N ILE A 86 -17.05 -15.78 2.87
CA ILE A 86 -18.19 -14.89 3.10
C ILE A 86 -19.11 -15.54 4.14
N PRO A 87 -19.46 -14.84 5.22
CA PRO A 87 -20.40 -15.35 6.20
C PRO A 87 -21.75 -15.73 5.54
N PRO A 88 -22.39 -16.81 5.98
CA PRO A 88 -23.75 -17.12 5.57
C PRO A 88 -24.67 -15.91 5.80
N CYS A 89 -25.46 -15.58 4.83
CA CYS A 89 -26.46 -14.53 4.97
C CYS A 89 -27.73 -15.13 5.56
N GLU A 90 -28.17 -14.61 6.70
CA GLU A 90 -29.43 -15.01 7.34
C GLU A 90 -30.48 -13.95 7.04
N GLY A 91 -31.52 -14.30 6.23
CA GLY A 91 -32.67 -13.45 5.95
C GLY A 91 -33.02 -13.28 4.48
N GLU A 92 -34.19 -12.69 4.21
CA GLU A 92 -34.73 -12.47 2.85
C GLU A 92 -34.00 -11.35 2.06
N GLU A 93 -33.20 -10.53 2.71
CA GLU A 93 -32.45 -9.40 2.09
C GLU A 93 -31.04 -9.79 1.60
N CYS A 94 -30.77 -11.08 1.41
CA CYS A 94 -29.46 -11.56 0.98
C CYS A 94 -29.16 -11.15 -0.46
N GLN A 95 -28.40 -10.07 -0.64
CA GLN A 95 -28.00 -9.64 -1.97
C GLN A 95 -26.88 -10.52 -2.51
N LEU A 96 -27.05 -11.00 -3.74
CA LEU A 96 -26.04 -11.82 -4.41
C LEU A 96 -24.79 -11.00 -4.72
N GLN A 97 -23.66 -11.34 -4.07
CA GLN A 97 -22.37 -10.71 -4.34
C GLN A 97 -21.75 -11.27 -5.63
N PHE A 98 -21.28 -10.37 -6.48
CA PHE A 98 -20.45 -10.75 -7.64
C PHE A 98 -19.00 -10.97 -7.16
N ILE A 99 -18.56 -12.23 -7.17
CA ILE A 99 -17.16 -12.58 -6.92
C ILE A 99 -16.59 -13.18 -8.20
N ASN A 100 -15.78 -12.40 -8.91
CA ASN A 100 -15.32 -12.70 -10.26
C ASN A 100 -13.79 -12.61 -10.39
N TRP A 101 -13.28 -13.09 -11.51
CA TRP A 101 -11.89 -12.97 -11.89
C TRP A 101 -11.70 -12.61 -13.37
N VAL A 102 -10.57 -12.00 -13.67
CA VAL A 102 -10.10 -11.70 -15.03
C VAL A 102 -8.65 -12.15 -15.14
N SER A 103 -8.35 -12.98 -16.16
CA SER A 103 -6.96 -13.35 -16.48
C SER A 103 -6.36 -12.32 -17.42
N ALA A 104 -5.29 -11.63 -16.97
CA ALA A 104 -4.57 -10.65 -17.77
C ALA A 104 -3.10 -10.52 -17.30
N ASP A 105 -2.19 -10.31 -18.24
CA ASP A 105 -0.81 -9.96 -17.94
C ASP A 105 -0.62 -8.44 -17.94
N LEU A 106 -0.70 -7.86 -16.75
CA LEU A 106 -0.64 -6.41 -16.55
C LEU A 106 0.72 -5.79 -16.90
N ALA A 107 1.76 -6.60 -17.12
CA ALA A 107 3.06 -6.12 -17.62
C ALA A 107 3.07 -5.85 -19.14
N LYS A 108 2.06 -6.28 -19.88
CA LYS A 108 1.95 -6.08 -21.34
C LYS A 108 1.62 -4.64 -21.75
N GLY A 109 1.31 -3.77 -20.80
CA GLY A 109 1.11 -2.34 -21.00
C GLY A 109 -0.33 -1.87 -20.91
N HIS A 110 -0.52 -0.57 -21.16
CA HIS A 110 -1.74 0.16 -20.90
C HIS A 110 -3.01 -0.52 -21.46
N LYS A 111 -2.99 -0.94 -22.72
CA LYS A 111 -4.18 -1.50 -23.38
C LYS A 111 -4.66 -2.80 -22.74
N GLU A 112 -3.73 -3.66 -22.31
CA GLU A 112 -4.07 -4.89 -21.60
C GLU A 112 -4.71 -4.59 -20.24
N VAL A 113 -4.16 -3.64 -19.49
CA VAL A 113 -4.71 -3.20 -18.19
C VAL A 113 -6.10 -2.59 -18.38
N GLU A 114 -6.27 -1.69 -19.36
CA GLU A 114 -7.56 -1.06 -19.67
C GLU A 114 -8.62 -2.12 -20.00
N ASN A 115 -8.29 -3.08 -20.86
CA ASN A 115 -9.19 -4.17 -21.25
C ASN A 115 -9.56 -5.04 -20.03
N ALA A 116 -8.59 -5.36 -19.17
CA ALA A 116 -8.84 -6.14 -17.97
C ALA A 116 -9.79 -5.43 -16.98
N ILE A 117 -9.65 -4.11 -16.80
CA ILE A 117 -10.57 -3.32 -15.98
C ILE A 117 -11.98 -3.29 -16.59
N LYS A 118 -12.10 -3.03 -17.90
CA LYS A 118 -13.41 -3.06 -18.60
C LYS A 118 -14.09 -4.41 -18.47
N GLU A 119 -13.33 -5.50 -18.59
CA GLU A 119 -13.87 -6.85 -18.41
C GLU A 119 -14.29 -7.12 -16.97
N ALA A 120 -13.54 -6.59 -15.98
CA ALA A 120 -13.93 -6.66 -14.57
C ALA A 120 -15.27 -5.96 -14.31
N GLU A 121 -15.44 -4.75 -14.86
CA GLU A 121 -16.69 -4.00 -14.77
C GLU A 121 -17.86 -4.73 -15.47
N ARG A 122 -17.63 -5.27 -16.68
CA ARG A 122 -18.61 -6.07 -17.40
C ARG A 122 -19.07 -7.29 -16.58
N LYS A 123 -18.14 -8.02 -15.96
CA LYS A 123 -18.46 -9.19 -15.10
C LYS A 123 -19.20 -8.81 -13.82
N CYS A 124 -19.11 -7.57 -13.40
CA CYS A 124 -19.87 -7.03 -12.26
C CYS A 124 -21.18 -6.35 -12.69
N GLY A 125 -21.80 -6.82 -13.77
CA GLY A 125 -23.08 -6.28 -14.25
C GLY A 125 -22.98 -4.87 -14.84
N GLY A 126 -21.81 -4.47 -15.38
CA GLY A 126 -21.55 -3.14 -15.93
C GLY A 126 -21.26 -2.07 -14.87
N ARG A 127 -21.11 -2.43 -13.61
CA ARG A 127 -20.76 -1.50 -12.51
C ARG A 127 -19.31 -1.08 -12.64
N SER A 128 -19.06 0.22 -12.78
CA SER A 128 -17.68 0.74 -12.71
C SER A 128 -17.08 0.57 -11.33
N ALA A 129 -15.74 0.46 -11.26
CA ALA A 129 -15.04 0.23 -10.01
C ALA A 129 -15.19 1.39 -9.02
N ASP A 130 -15.75 1.14 -7.84
CA ASP A 130 -15.80 2.08 -6.71
C ASP A 130 -14.46 2.14 -5.96
N VAL A 131 -13.76 1.00 -5.92
CA VAL A 131 -12.48 0.86 -5.26
C VAL A 131 -11.51 0.12 -6.17
N LEU A 132 -10.29 0.63 -6.29
CA LEU A 132 -9.15 -0.08 -6.89
C LEU A 132 -8.13 -0.43 -5.79
N VAL A 133 -7.70 -1.69 -5.75
CA VAL A 133 -6.53 -2.11 -4.97
C VAL A 133 -5.45 -2.59 -5.95
N ALA A 134 -4.43 -1.77 -6.17
CA ALA A 134 -3.31 -2.11 -7.03
C ALA A 134 -2.23 -2.85 -6.20
N SER A 135 -2.33 -4.19 -6.20
CA SER A 135 -1.44 -5.08 -5.43
C SER A 135 -0.56 -5.98 -6.31
N ALA A 136 -0.70 -5.91 -7.64
CA ALA A 136 0.15 -6.66 -8.54
C ALA A 136 1.62 -6.21 -8.43
N GLY A 137 2.54 -7.15 -8.30
CA GLY A 137 3.95 -6.85 -8.20
C GLY A 137 4.80 -8.07 -7.84
N HIS A 138 6.11 -7.93 -8.03
CA HIS A 138 7.11 -8.89 -7.56
C HIS A 138 8.43 -8.18 -7.26
N ALA A 139 9.30 -8.83 -6.50
CA ALA A 139 10.66 -8.39 -6.24
C ALA A 139 11.68 -9.38 -6.83
N VAL A 140 12.84 -8.84 -7.25
CA VAL A 140 14.03 -9.60 -7.62
C VAL A 140 15.19 -9.09 -6.76
N PRO A 141 15.41 -9.68 -5.57
CA PRO A 141 16.37 -9.18 -4.58
C PRO A 141 17.80 -9.67 -4.90
N LYS A 142 18.44 -8.98 -5.82
CA LYS A 142 19.85 -9.24 -6.23
C LYS A 142 20.73 -8.02 -5.97
N ALA A 143 22.02 -8.24 -5.75
CA ALA A 143 22.99 -7.13 -5.79
C ALA A 143 22.92 -6.45 -7.17
N PHE A 144 23.07 -5.12 -7.21
CA PHE A 144 22.90 -4.35 -8.45
C PHE A 144 23.74 -4.85 -9.62
N ARG A 145 24.97 -5.28 -9.35
CA ARG A 145 25.90 -5.84 -10.37
C ARG A 145 25.41 -7.16 -11.00
N ASP A 146 24.51 -7.89 -10.29
CA ASP A 146 24.01 -9.22 -10.68
C ASP A 146 22.56 -9.12 -11.21
N LEU A 147 21.98 -7.91 -11.20
CA LEU A 147 20.63 -7.62 -11.64
C LEU A 147 20.62 -7.29 -13.13
N ALA A 148 19.90 -8.07 -13.94
CA ALA A 148 19.79 -7.82 -15.36
C ALA A 148 18.91 -6.59 -15.65
N PRO A 149 19.23 -5.79 -16.69
CA PRO A 149 18.39 -4.65 -17.09
C PRO A 149 16.92 -5.03 -17.34
N THR A 150 16.68 -6.19 -17.95
CA THR A 150 15.33 -6.71 -18.21
C THR A 150 14.54 -7.04 -16.94
N GLU A 151 15.22 -7.42 -15.85
CA GLU A 151 14.58 -7.63 -14.54
C GLU A 151 14.12 -6.30 -13.95
N VAL A 152 14.93 -5.24 -14.10
CA VAL A 152 14.56 -3.88 -13.67
C VAL A 152 13.36 -3.37 -14.45
N GLU A 153 13.39 -3.51 -15.79
CA GLU A 153 12.28 -3.12 -16.67
C GLU A 153 10.99 -3.88 -16.33
N GLY A 154 11.09 -5.20 -16.11
CA GLY A 154 9.96 -6.04 -15.73
C GLY A 154 9.33 -5.60 -14.40
N MET A 155 10.15 -5.28 -13.40
CA MET A 155 9.67 -4.73 -12.13
C MET A 155 9.02 -3.34 -12.32
N CYS A 156 9.60 -2.45 -13.12
CA CYS A 156 9.01 -1.15 -13.41
C CYS A 156 7.64 -1.30 -14.10
N ARG A 157 7.53 -2.19 -15.08
CA ARG A 157 6.28 -2.42 -15.79
C ARG A 157 5.19 -2.99 -14.88
N LEU A 158 5.50 -4.03 -14.11
CA LEU A 158 4.49 -4.67 -13.28
C LEU A 158 4.19 -3.91 -11.98
N ASN A 159 5.22 -3.43 -11.26
CA ASN A 159 5.01 -2.85 -9.94
C ASN A 159 4.51 -1.40 -10.00
N TYR A 160 4.91 -0.64 -11.03
CA TYR A 160 4.61 0.79 -11.13
C TYR A 160 3.66 1.11 -12.29
N LEU A 161 4.06 0.83 -13.54
CA LEU A 161 3.28 1.27 -14.69
C LEU A 161 1.91 0.58 -14.75
N SER A 162 1.80 -0.69 -14.37
CA SER A 162 0.49 -1.37 -14.32
C SER A 162 -0.47 -0.73 -13.31
N ALA A 163 0.04 -0.25 -12.17
CA ALA A 163 -0.76 0.46 -11.18
C ALA A 163 -1.23 1.83 -11.70
N VAL A 164 -0.34 2.57 -12.39
CA VAL A 164 -0.68 3.85 -13.05
C VAL A 164 -1.77 3.63 -14.11
N ASP A 165 -1.62 2.59 -14.93
CA ASP A 165 -2.59 2.26 -15.97
C ASP A 165 -3.94 1.83 -15.39
N ALA A 166 -3.93 1.06 -14.28
CA ALA A 166 -5.17 0.70 -13.59
C ALA A 166 -5.87 1.93 -12.98
N CYS A 167 -5.12 2.85 -12.37
CA CYS A 167 -5.67 4.13 -11.90
C CYS A 167 -6.30 4.92 -13.04
N ARG A 168 -5.62 5.04 -14.17
CA ARG A 168 -6.12 5.72 -15.37
C ARG A 168 -7.43 5.11 -15.88
N ALA A 169 -7.54 3.78 -15.84
CA ALA A 169 -8.71 3.07 -16.33
C ALA A 169 -9.95 3.25 -15.43
N VAL A 170 -9.79 3.27 -14.09
CA VAL A 170 -10.92 3.39 -13.16
C VAL A 170 -11.32 4.85 -12.87
N LEU A 171 -10.39 5.79 -13.01
CA LEU A 171 -10.58 7.19 -12.59
C LEU A 171 -11.78 7.88 -13.25
N PRO A 172 -12.04 7.75 -14.57
CA PRO A 172 -13.20 8.40 -15.20
C PRO A 172 -14.53 8.00 -14.55
N GLY A 173 -14.71 6.73 -14.24
CA GLY A 173 -15.92 6.22 -13.56
C GLY A 173 -16.04 6.74 -12.12
N MET A 174 -14.94 6.86 -11.40
CA MET A 174 -14.92 7.42 -10.04
C MET A 174 -15.25 8.91 -10.04
N VAL A 175 -14.67 9.70 -10.96
CA VAL A 175 -14.95 11.13 -11.11
C VAL A 175 -16.40 11.38 -11.51
N ALA A 176 -16.91 10.65 -12.49
CA ALA A 176 -18.31 10.77 -12.94
C ALA A 176 -19.33 10.49 -11.82
N ARG A 177 -18.98 9.64 -10.86
CA ARG A 177 -19.80 9.26 -9.70
C ARG A 177 -19.59 10.20 -8.50
N GLY A 178 -18.62 11.12 -8.55
CA GLY A 178 -18.29 12.05 -7.47
C GLY A 178 -17.53 11.41 -6.32
N GLY A 179 -16.79 10.30 -6.56
CA GLY A 179 -15.93 9.72 -5.55
C GLY A 179 -15.49 8.28 -5.80
N GLY A 180 -14.47 7.88 -5.07
CA GLY A 180 -13.90 6.54 -5.11
C GLY A 180 -12.72 6.37 -4.15
N ARG A 181 -12.18 5.15 -4.09
CA ARG A 181 -10.99 4.83 -3.28
C ARG A 181 -9.96 4.10 -4.14
N ILE A 182 -8.70 4.51 -4.04
CA ILE A 182 -7.59 3.85 -4.71
C ILE A 182 -6.54 3.49 -3.65
N ALA A 183 -6.22 2.21 -3.52
CA ALA A 183 -5.16 1.73 -2.64
C ALA A 183 -4.00 1.19 -3.48
N LEU A 184 -2.82 1.77 -3.31
CA LEU A 184 -1.58 1.31 -3.94
C LEU A 184 -0.75 0.53 -2.93
N VAL A 185 -0.43 -0.72 -3.25
CA VAL A 185 0.39 -1.56 -2.37
C VAL A 185 1.87 -1.35 -2.69
N ALA A 186 2.50 -0.48 -1.91
CA ALA A 186 3.94 -0.23 -1.95
C ALA A 186 4.72 -1.30 -1.13
N SER A 187 5.65 -0.89 -0.28
CA SER A 187 6.45 -1.75 0.62
C SER A 187 7.23 -0.86 1.59
N GLN A 188 7.61 -1.37 2.74
CA GLN A 188 8.61 -0.72 3.62
C GLN A 188 9.96 -0.54 2.92
N ALA A 189 10.27 -1.34 1.89
CA ALA A 189 11.44 -1.12 1.03
C ALA A 189 11.43 0.23 0.28
N ALA A 190 10.28 0.91 0.19
CA ALA A 190 10.18 2.29 -0.30
C ALA A 190 10.56 3.33 0.77
N GLN A 191 10.70 2.93 2.03
CA GLN A 191 10.91 3.83 3.17
C GLN A 191 12.29 3.65 3.81
N ALA A 192 12.92 2.47 3.63
CA ALA A 192 14.22 2.15 4.18
C ALA A 192 15.13 1.52 3.12
N PRO A 193 16.45 1.84 3.11
CA PRO A 193 17.39 1.26 2.16
C PRO A 193 17.72 -0.18 2.55
N ILE A 194 17.39 -1.13 1.69
CA ILE A 194 17.65 -2.55 1.90
C ILE A 194 18.60 -3.06 0.80
N PHE A 195 19.66 -3.79 1.19
CA PHE A 195 20.57 -4.41 0.24
C PHE A 195 19.81 -5.35 -0.70
N GLY A 196 20.17 -5.33 -1.98
CA GLY A 196 19.54 -6.20 -2.99
C GLY A 196 18.23 -5.69 -3.58
N TYR A 197 17.67 -4.58 -3.11
CA TYR A 197 16.41 -4.03 -3.63
C TYR A 197 16.59 -2.81 -4.56
N THR A 198 17.75 -2.62 -5.14
CA THR A 198 18.02 -1.46 -6.03
C THR A 198 17.11 -1.40 -7.26
N GLY A 199 16.60 -2.54 -7.75
CA GLY A 199 15.60 -2.58 -8.83
C GLY A 199 14.16 -2.49 -8.31
N TYR A 200 13.89 -3.02 -7.11
CA TYR A 200 12.54 -3.10 -6.55
C TYR A 200 12.12 -1.82 -5.81
N ALA A 201 12.94 -1.34 -4.87
CA ALA A 201 12.60 -0.20 -4.03
C ALA A 201 12.21 1.06 -4.83
N PRO A 202 12.92 1.44 -5.91
CA PRO A 202 12.51 2.59 -6.73
C PRO A 202 11.10 2.46 -7.30
N THR A 203 10.65 1.24 -7.69
CA THR A 203 9.30 1.04 -8.21
C THR A 203 8.24 1.29 -7.14
N LYS A 204 8.54 0.96 -5.89
CA LYS A 204 7.64 1.17 -4.74
C LYS A 204 7.70 2.61 -4.23
N CYS A 205 8.85 3.29 -4.32
CA CYS A 205 8.96 4.73 -4.10
C CYS A 205 8.15 5.53 -5.13
N ALA A 206 8.18 5.10 -6.41
CA ALA A 206 7.45 5.75 -7.50
C ALA A 206 5.94 5.73 -7.25
N LEU A 207 5.38 4.65 -6.65
CA LEU A 207 3.97 4.60 -6.27
C LEU A 207 3.59 5.68 -5.26
N LYS A 208 4.47 5.99 -4.27
CA LYS A 208 4.22 7.05 -3.29
C LYS A 208 4.19 8.40 -3.97
N GLY A 209 5.22 8.74 -4.77
CA GLY A 209 5.26 10.04 -5.47
C GLY A 209 4.10 10.21 -6.45
N PHE A 210 3.73 9.16 -7.19
CA PHE A 210 2.55 9.16 -8.05
C PHE A 210 1.26 9.41 -7.26
N ALA A 211 1.08 8.73 -6.12
CA ALA A 211 -0.09 8.91 -5.29
C ALA A 211 -0.20 10.31 -4.69
N GLU A 212 0.93 10.90 -4.26
CA GLU A 212 0.97 12.27 -3.72
C GLU A 212 0.53 13.29 -4.77
N ALA A 213 1.04 13.18 -6.00
CA ALA A 213 0.64 14.07 -7.09
C ALA A 213 -0.82 13.83 -7.51
N LEU A 214 -1.22 12.58 -7.73
CA LEU A 214 -2.58 12.25 -8.15
C LEU A 214 -3.62 12.67 -7.10
N GLN A 215 -3.33 12.52 -5.79
CA GLN A 215 -4.25 12.97 -4.73
C GLN A 215 -4.56 14.46 -4.83
N MET A 216 -3.58 15.30 -5.20
CA MET A 216 -3.81 16.73 -5.40
C MET A 216 -4.77 17.00 -6.57
N GLU A 217 -4.67 16.21 -7.64
CA GLU A 217 -5.52 16.39 -8.82
C GLU A 217 -6.98 15.97 -8.56
N VAL A 218 -7.17 14.81 -7.88
CA VAL A 218 -8.48 14.16 -7.76
C VAL A 218 -9.21 14.42 -6.44
N HIS A 219 -8.58 15.13 -5.50
CA HIS A 219 -9.20 15.44 -4.21
C HIS A 219 -10.54 16.16 -4.34
N ARG A 220 -10.62 17.12 -5.27
CA ARG A 220 -11.85 17.88 -5.58
C ARG A 220 -12.99 16.99 -6.12
N ASP A 221 -12.65 15.85 -6.71
CA ASP A 221 -13.60 14.93 -7.32
C ASP A 221 -14.05 13.83 -6.33
N GLY A 222 -13.69 13.97 -5.04
CA GLY A 222 -14.05 13.01 -3.99
C GLY A 222 -13.30 11.68 -4.07
N VAL A 223 -12.25 11.59 -4.89
CA VAL A 223 -11.41 10.39 -4.98
C VAL A 223 -10.25 10.51 -3.98
N HIS A 224 -10.06 9.45 -3.17
CA HIS A 224 -9.02 9.43 -2.15
C HIS A 224 -8.08 8.25 -2.35
N LEU A 225 -6.77 8.54 -2.25
CA LEU A 225 -5.72 7.55 -2.38
C LEU A 225 -5.23 7.07 -1.01
N SER A 226 -4.81 5.82 -0.98
CA SER A 226 -4.09 5.20 0.13
C SER A 226 -2.83 4.53 -0.42
N VAL A 227 -1.68 4.72 0.22
CA VAL A 227 -0.44 4.01 -0.09
C VAL A 227 -0.11 3.12 1.10
N ALA A 228 -0.18 1.82 0.89
CA ALA A 228 0.16 0.84 1.92
C ALA A 228 1.64 0.45 1.82
N PHE A 229 2.30 0.34 2.97
CA PHE A 229 3.70 -0.06 3.09
C PHE A 229 3.80 -1.36 3.90
N PRO A 230 3.46 -2.51 3.29
CA PRO A 230 3.61 -3.80 3.95
C PRO A 230 5.05 -4.04 4.41
N PRO A 231 5.23 -4.65 5.60
CA PRO A 231 6.47 -5.31 6.01
C PRO A 231 6.64 -6.65 5.26
N ASP A 232 7.68 -7.40 5.62
CA ASP A 232 7.82 -8.79 5.19
C ASP A 232 6.54 -9.55 5.59
N THR A 233 5.89 -10.14 4.59
CA THR A 233 4.57 -10.74 4.75
C THR A 233 4.61 -12.18 4.27
N ASP A 234 4.15 -13.11 5.10
CA ASP A 234 4.09 -14.54 4.77
C ASP A 234 3.12 -14.78 3.61
N THR A 235 3.69 -14.95 2.44
CA THR A 235 2.97 -15.12 1.16
C THR A 235 3.77 -16.01 0.22
N PRO A 236 3.12 -16.66 -0.77
CA PRO A 236 3.84 -17.38 -1.82
C PRO A 236 4.84 -16.50 -2.57
N GLY A 237 4.53 -15.19 -2.76
CA GLY A 237 5.46 -14.23 -3.38
C GLY A 237 6.71 -14.01 -2.56
N PHE A 238 6.59 -13.90 -1.24
CA PHE A 238 7.71 -13.76 -0.32
C PHE A 238 8.57 -15.04 -0.27
N ALA A 239 7.95 -16.21 -0.30
CA ALA A 239 8.66 -17.47 -0.37
C ALA A 239 9.48 -17.60 -1.67
N GLU A 240 8.95 -17.14 -2.80
CA GLU A 240 9.67 -17.11 -4.08
C GLU A 240 10.82 -16.08 -4.05
N GLU A 241 10.57 -14.90 -3.51
CA GLU A 241 11.56 -13.84 -3.32
C GLU A 241 12.76 -14.33 -2.48
N ASN A 242 12.51 -15.09 -1.40
CA ASN A 242 13.54 -15.60 -0.51
C ASN A 242 14.52 -16.57 -1.20
N LYS A 243 14.14 -17.20 -2.32
CA LYS A 243 15.04 -18.09 -3.08
C LYS A 243 16.21 -17.37 -3.73
N THR A 244 16.06 -16.08 -4.01
CA THR A 244 17.07 -15.27 -4.72
C THR A 244 17.68 -14.16 -3.88
N LYS A 245 17.27 -14.03 -2.62
CA LYS A 245 17.82 -13.04 -1.69
C LYS A 245 19.32 -13.25 -1.47
N ALA A 246 20.09 -12.17 -1.60
CA ALA A 246 21.50 -12.17 -1.24
C ALA A 246 21.68 -12.41 0.28
N PRO A 247 22.82 -13.00 0.72
CA PRO A 247 23.09 -13.20 2.16
C PRO A 247 22.97 -11.93 2.99
N GLU A 248 23.41 -10.79 2.46
CA GLU A 248 23.28 -9.48 3.10
C GLU A 248 21.83 -9.07 3.30
N THR A 249 20.97 -9.39 2.32
CA THR A 249 19.53 -9.09 2.40
C THR A 249 18.86 -9.92 3.50
N HIS A 250 19.20 -11.21 3.61
CA HIS A 250 18.70 -12.06 4.69
C HIS A 250 19.07 -11.51 6.07
N LEU A 251 20.34 -11.16 6.28
CA LEU A 251 20.83 -10.65 7.56
C LEU A 251 20.16 -9.30 7.96
N VAL A 252 19.83 -8.47 6.99
CA VAL A 252 19.08 -7.22 7.25
C VAL A 252 17.61 -7.53 7.56
N ALA A 253 16.99 -8.45 6.81
CA ALA A 253 15.59 -8.84 6.98
C ALA A 253 15.32 -9.56 8.32
N GLU A 254 16.30 -10.32 8.86
CA GLU A 254 16.19 -10.99 10.17
C GLU A 254 15.90 -10.03 11.35
N SER A 255 16.17 -8.74 11.18
CA SER A 255 15.86 -7.72 12.19
C SER A 255 14.38 -7.29 12.17
N GLY A 256 13.61 -7.66 11.15
CA GLY A 256 12.20 -7.31 10.96
C GLY A 256 11.25 -8.42 11.43
N ALA A 257 9.99 -8.04 11.71
CA ALA A 257 8.94 -8.98 12.02
C ALA A 257 8.26 -9.50 10.73
N LEU A 258 7.96 -10.81 10.71
CA LEU A 258 7.15 -11.42 9.64
C LEU A 258 5.66 -11.33 10.02
N PHE A 259 4.84 -10.77 9.14
CA PHE A 259 3.40 -10.60 9.36
C PHE A 259 2.60 -11.56 8.49
N GLY A 260 1.44 -11.99 8.99
CA GLY A 260 0.48 -12.74 8.18
C GLY A 260 -0.21 -11.86 7.15
N ALA A 261 -0.57 -12.43 5.99
CA ALA A 261 -1.26 -11.70 4.92
C ALA A 261 -2.59 -11.07 5.39
N ASP A 262 -3.30 -11.73 6.31
CA ASP A 262 -4.58 -11.23 6.86
C ASP A 262 -4.41 -9.98 7.75
N GLN A 263 -3.31 -9.87 8.50
CA GLN A 263 -3.00 -8.70 9.31
C GLN A 263 -2.69 -7.48 8.42
N VAL A 264 -1.93 -7.71 7.35
CA VAL A 264 -1.62 -6.68 6.34
C VAL A 264 -2.89 -6.25 5.61
N ALA A 265 -3.73 -7.21 5.20
CA ALA A 265 -5.01 -6.95 4.55
C ALA A 265 -5.95 -6.12 5.44
N GLU A 266 -6.01 -6.42 6.74
CA GLU A 266 -6.77 -5.65 7.73
C GLU A 266 -6.35 -4.18 7.74
N SER A 267 -5.03 -3.93 7.77
CA SER A 267 -4.48 -2.57 7.76
C SER A 267 -4.86 -1.83 6.47
N ILE A 268 -4.79 -2.51 5.31
CA ILE A 268 -5.13 -1.93 4.00
C ILE A 268 -6.61 -1.59 3.93
N VAL A 269 -7.49 -2.53 4.29
CA VAL A 269 -8.95 -2.32 4.26
C VAL A 269 -9.36 -1.21 5.21
N ASN A 270 -8.81 -1.18 6.44
CA ASN A 270 -9.02 -0.08 7.38
C ASN A 270 -8.54 1.26 6.82
N GLY A 271 -7.42 1.27 6.09
CA GLY A 271 -6.91 2.46 5.40
C GLY A 271 -7.90 2.98 4.35
N ILE A 272 -8.41 2.09 3.49
CA ILE A 272 -9.42 2.41 2.47
C ILE A 272 -10.69 2.98 3.11
N VAL A 273 -11.24 2.30 4.11
CA VAL A 273 -12.48 2.70 4.81
C VAL A 273 -12.33 4.07 5.47
N LYS A 274 -11.19 4.32 6.11
CA LYS A 274 -10.92 5.59 6.80
C LYS A 274 -10.42 6.70 5.87
N GLY A 275 -10.04 6.36 4.61
CA GLY A 275 -9.41 7.29 3.68
C GLY A 275 -8.01 7.73 4.12
N ARG A 276 -7.27 6.87 4.83
CA ARG A 276 -5.91 7.16 5.30
C ARG A 276 -4.93 7.12 4.13
N PHE A 277 -4.14 8.17 3.95
CA PHE A 277 -3.18 8.25 2.84
C PHE A 277 -1.99 7.29 3.04
N LEU A 278 -1.27 7.38 4.18
CA LEU A 278 -0.21 6.44 4.53
C LEU A 278 -0.78 5.30 5.37
N VAL A 279 -0.68 4.08 4.89
CA VAL A 279 -1.18 2.87 5.56
C VAL A 279 -0.02 1.99 5.96
N TRP A 280 0.05 1.62 7.23
CA TRP A 280 1.10 0.81 7.81
C TRP A 280 0.55 -0.42 8.54
N THR A 281 1.42 -1.38 8.75
CA THR A 281 1.18 -2.57 9.60
C THR A 281 2.27 -2.66 10.65
N GLY A 282 1.89 -2.86 11.91
CA GLY A 282 2.82 -2.95 13.03
C GLY A 282 3.44 -1.61 13.45
N PHE A 283 4.23 -1.67 14.54
CA PHE A 283 4.87 -0.47 15.11
C PHE A 283 5.97 0.08 14.20
N ASP A 284 6.82 -0.78 13.64
CA ASP A 284 7.91 -0.35 12.73
C ASP A 284 7.34 0.34 11.49
N GLY A 285 6.22 -0.17 10.96
CA GLY A 285 5.50 0.47 9.85
C GLY A 285 4.98 1.86 10.21
N TRP A 286 4.43 2.04 11.41
CA TRP A 286 4.02 3.35 11.93
C TRP A 286 5.21 4.31 12.04
N LEU A 287 6.32 3.84 12.62
CA LEU A 287 7.55 4.62 12.78
C LEU A 287 8.10 5.07 11.41
N LEU A 288 8.23 4.15 10.46
CA LEU A 288 8.71 4.44 9.11
C LEU A 288 7.78 5.41 8.37
N CYS A 289 6.46 5.24 8.46
CA CYS A 289 5.51 6.16 7.83
C CYS A 289 5.63 7.59 8.38
N ASN A 290 5.83 7.75 9.70
CA ASN A 290 6.03 9.09 10.27
C ASN A 290 7.41 9.67 9.93
N LEU A 291 8.47 8.84 9.89
CA LEU A 291 9.82 9.28 9.51
C LEU A 291 9.89 9.72 8.04
N THR A 292 9.13 9.09 7.15
CA THR A 292 9.18 9.30 5.69
C THR A 292 7.95 10.01 5.13
N ALA A 293 7.16 10.65 5.99
CA ALA A 293 5.93 11.36 5.58
C ALA A 293 6.21 12.51 4.59
N ASN A 294 7.33 13.22 4.76
CA ASN A 294 7.74 14.35 3.92
C ASN A 294 6.61 15.40 3.78
N MET A 295 6.25 15.75 2.53
CA MET A 295 5.17 16.67 2.17
C MET A 295 3.86 15.95 1.81
N GLY A 296 3.76 14.65 2.14
CA GLY A 296 2.55 13.87 1.87
C GLY A 296 1.33 14.38 2.62
N PRO A 297 0.12 14.04 2.14
CA PRO A 297 -1.12 14.44 2.80
C PRO A 297 -1.19 13.97 4.25
N VAL A 298 -1.55 14.89 5.14
CA VAL A 298 -1.76 14.58 6.56
C VAL A 298 -3.18 14.05 6.77
N PHE A 299 -3.31 12.92 7.43
CA PHE A 299 -4.60 12.29 7.65
C PHE A 299 -5.29 12.76 8.95
N SER A 300 -4.52 13.01 10.00
CA SER A 300 -5.07 13.40 11.30
C SER A 300 -4.18 14.42 12.02
N VAL A 301 -4.78 15.13 12.99
CA VAL A 301 -4.03 16.06 13.87
C VAL A 301 -2.96 15.30 14.64
N SER A 302 -3.25 14.07 15.10
CA SER A 302 -2.26 13.23 15.76
C SER A 302 -1.11 12.86 14.84
N ASP A 303 -1.37 12.50 13.58
CA ASP A 303 -0.30 12.21 12.62
C ASP A 303 0.56 13.47 12.40
N ALA A 304 -0.06 14.65 12.19
CA ALA A 304 0.68 15.91 12.08
C ALA A 304 1.55 16.19 13.30
N PHE A 305 0.98 16.02 14.49
CA PHE A 305 1.69 16.20 15.75
C PHE A 305 2.91 15.29 15.85
N PHE A 306 2.75 13.99 15.62
CA PHE A 306 3.86 13.04 15.67
C PHE A 306 4.92 13.31 14.60
N GLN A 307 4.51 13.65 13.37
CA GLN A 307 5.42 13.96 12.28
C GLN A 307 6.27 15.21 12.57
N VAL A 308 5.68 16.23 13.18
CA VAL A 308 6.40 17.47 13.52
C VAL A 308 7.23 17.29 14.80
N MET A 309 6.62 16.82 15.89
CA MET A 309 7.27 16.79 17.20
C MET A 309 8.32 15.69 17.35
N LEU A 310 8.14 14.56 16.66
CA LEU A 310 9.04 13.43 16.77
C LEU A 310 10.02 13.31 15.58
N SER A 311 10.00 14.20 14.60
CA SER A 311 10.81 14.08 13.38
C SER A 311 12.32 13.90 13.68
N SER A 312 12.88 14.73 14.58
CA SER A 312 14.29 14.64 14.98
C SER A 312 14.60 13.35 15.75
N LEU A 313 13.70 12.96 16.66
CA LEU A 313 13.84 11.71 17.43
C LEU A 313 13.73 10.48 16.51
N LEU A 314 12.76 10.46 15.62
CA LEU A 314 12.58 9.37 14.64
C LEU A 314 13.80 9.26 13.72
N ARG A 315 14.40 10.40 13.34
CA ARG A 315 15.63 10.39 12.55
C ARG A 315 16.80 9.79 13.35
N LEU A 316 16.92 10.12 14.62
CA LEU A 316 17.93 9.53 15.52
C LEU A 316 17.73 8.00 15.62
N VAL A 317 16.49 7.54 15.84
CA VAL A 317 16.14 6.11 15.82
C VAL A 317 16.54 5.47 14.49
N GLY A 318 16.32 6.13 13.36
CA GLY A 318 16.74 5.66 12.04
C GLY A 318 18.25 5.36 11.94
N PHE A 319 19.12 6.07 12.66
CA PHE A 319 20.55 5.76 12.69
C PHE A 319 20.86 4.45 13.42
N PHE A 320 20.09 4.08 14.45
CA PHE A 320 20.25 2.79 15.12
C PHE A 320 19.91 1.59 14.24
N TYR A 321 19.11 1.78 13.19
CA TYR A 321 18.85 0.75 12.17
C TYR A 321 19.87 0.79 11.04
N ILE A 322 20.10 1.96 10.44
CA ILE A 322 20.93 2.10 9.23
C ILE A 322 22.41 1.75 9.52
N VAL A 323 22.99 2.22 10.61
CA VAL A 323 24.41 1.99 10.91
C VAL A 323 24.72 0.49 11.10
N PRO A 324 23.96 -0.28 11.92
CA PRO A 324 24.14 -1.73 12.00
C PRO A 324 23.97 -2.44 10.65
N TRP A 325 23.03 -2.05 9.80
CA TRP A 325 22.84 -2.65 8.49
C TRP A 325 24.07 -2.47 7.58
N TYR A 326 24.66 -1.28 7.52
CA TYR A 326 25.91 -1.06 6.79
C TYR A 326 27.08 -1.91 7.34
N ILE A 327 27.19 -2.03 8.66
CA ILE A 327 28.20 -2.88 9.31
C ILE A 327 27.98 -4.35 8.95
N THR A 328 26.75 -4.81 9.01
CA THR A 328 26.36 -6.19 8.66
C THR A 328 26.70 -6.52 7.20
N CYS A 329 26.35 -5.67 6.27
CA CYS A 329 26.70 -5.84 4.85
C CYS A 329 28.22 -5.87 4.63
N LYS A 330 28.99 -5.04 5.35
CA LYS A 330 30.45 -5.05 5.28
C LYS A 330 31.05 -6.37 5.82
N LYS A 331 30.52 -6.88 6.93
CA LYS A 331 30.97 -8.15 7.53
C LYS A 331 30.60 -9.36 6.66
N ALA A 332 29.41 -9.41 6.08
CA ALA A 332 28.99 -10.46 5.16
C ALA A 332 29.95 -10.60 3.98
N LYS A 333 30.33 -9.48 3.34
CA LYS A 333 31.33 -9.47 2.27
C LYS A 333 32.69 -10.01 2.71
N ALA A 334 33.14 -9.70 3.92
CA ALA A 334 34.42 -10.21 4.45
C ALA A 334 34.38 -11.72 4.74
N GLY A 335 33.23 -12.23 5.20
CA GLY A 335 33.00 -13.67 5.40
C GLY A 335 32.97 -14.48 4.11
N LEU A 336 32.39 -13.92 3.06
CA LEU A 336 32.37 -14.54 1.70
C LEU A 336 33.79 -14.64 1.11
N LYS A 337 34.64 -13.63 1.30
CA LYS A 337 36.03 -13.65 0.83
C LYS A 337 36.93 -14.65 1.56
N LYS A 338 36.57 -15.11 2.76
CA LYS A 338 37.30 -16.14 3.49
C LYS A 338 36.90 -17.57 3.11
N LYS A 339 35.80 -17.75 2.41
CA LYS A 339 35.29 -19.05 1.94
C LYS A 339 35.58 -19.31 0.44
N SER A 340 36.03 -18.31 -0.31
CA SER A 340 36.55 -18.40 -1.67
C SER A 340 38.07 -18.48 -1.66
#